data_ba08ba71a328d46071cdcd7084095bad
#
_entry.id   ba08ba71a328d46071cdcd7084095bad
#
_cell.length_a   1.000
_cell.length_b   1.000
_cell.length_c   1.000
_cell.angle_alpha   90.00
_cell.angle_beta   90.00
_cell.angle_gamma   90.00
#
_symmetry.space_group_name_H-M   'P 1'
#
loop_
_entity.id
_entity.type
_entity.pdbx_description
1 polymer ?
#
loop_
_entity_poly.entity_id
_entity_poly.type
_entity_poly.pdbx_seq_one_letter_code
_entity_poly.pdbx_strand_id
1 'polypeptide(L)'
;MRARFTQSFKIQGLKSKPVKSVNKPQALKATAPNQIYSWDITYLPTQVLGLFFYLYMVIDIDSRKIVGWQVYEMESSALAADLMTDICQREGVKPDQVTLHSDNGSPMKGATMLATLQELGVMPTFSRPSVSNDNPYSESLFRTLKYRPEYPEKAFENLSTARTWVQYFVHWYNHEHLHSAIKFVTPEQRHNGEDQEILSQRKCVYQQAKLRHPERWSGEIRNWDKVDEVLLNPEK
;
A
#
# COMPACT_ATOMS: atom_id res chain seq x y z
N MET A 1 48.10 48.91 -31.44
CA MET A 1 47.21 47.91 -32.10
C MET A 1 47.38 46.57 -31.38
N ARG A 2 46.40 46.13 -30.58
CA ARG A 2 46.35 44.81 -29.95
C ARG A 2 45.09 44.11 -30.44
N ALA A 3 45.30 43.09 -31.29
CA ALA A 3 44.20 42.22 -31.74
C ALA A 3 43.83 41.24 -30.63
N ARG A 4 42.53 41.22 -30.23
CA ARG A 4 41.95 40.22 -29.34
C ARG A 4 41.45 39.06 -30.20
N PHE A 5 42.01 37.87 -30.03
CA PHE A 5 41.46 36.62 -30.54
C PHE A 5 40.42 36.12 -29.53
N THR A 6 39.16 36.10 -29.91
CA THR A 6 38.08 35.40 -29.20
C THR A 6 37.89 34.04 -29.85
N GLN A 7 38.40 32.98 -29.22
CA GLN A 7 38.07 31.60 -29.57
C GLN A 7 36.70 31.24 -28.99
N SER A 8 35.75 31.02 -29.92
CA SER A 8 34.44 30.48 -29.57
C SER A 8 34.51 28.98 -29.44
N PHE A 9 34.38 28.45 -28.19
CA PHE A 9 34.23 27.02 -27.95
C PHE A 9 32.76 26.63 -28.22
N LYS A 10 32.52 25.91 -29.31
CA LYS A 10 31.24 25.23 -29.56
C LYS A 10 31.19 23.99 -28.61
N ILE A 11 30.38 24.05 -27.56
CA ILE A 11 30.02 22.89 -26.77
C ILE A 11 29.12 22.02 -27.63
N GLN A 12 29.65 20.89 -28.14
CA GLN A 12 28.83 19.88 -28.79
C GLN A 12 27.88 19.29 -27.75
N GLY A 13 26.56 19.47 -27.98
CA GLY A 13 25.52 18.96 -27.13
C GLY A 13 25.61 17.42 -26.96
N LEU A 14 25.76 16.99 -25.74
CA LEU A 14 25.57 15.60 -25.34
C LEU A 14 24.15 15.19 -25.75
N LYS A 15 24.02 14.37 -26.79
CA LYS A 15 22.74 13.70 -27.11
C LYS A 15 22.38 12.81 -25.93
N SER A 16 21.34 13.15 -25.21
CA SER A 16 20.74 12.26 -24.21
C SER A 16 20.37 10.96 -24.91
N LYS A 17 20.83 9.83 -24.34
CA LYS A 17 20.42 8.51 -24.82
C LYS A 17 18.89 8.42 -24.72
N PRO A 18 18.20 7.89 -25.74
CA PRO A 18 16.75 7.72 -25.65
C PRO A 18 16.45 6.82 -24.45
N VAL A 19 15.60 7.29 -23.56
CA VAL A 19 15.06 6.50 -22.45
C VAL A 19 14.35 5.30 -23.08
N LYS A 20 14.84 4.10 -22.83
CA LYS A 20 14.15 2.87 -23.25
C LYS A 20 12.76 2.91 -22.64
N SER A 21 11.72 2.85 -23.48
CA SER A 21 10.35 2.69 -22.99
C SER A 21 10.28 1.36 -22.24
N VAL A 22 10.17 1.45 -20.93
CA VAL A 22 9.93 0.26 -20.09
C VAL A 22 8.45 -0.05 -20.26
N ASN A 23 8.13 -1.22 -20.86
CA ASN A 23 6.75 -1.67 -20.95
C ASN A 23 6.13 -1.68 -19.57
N LYS A 24 4.94 -1.09 -19.43
CA LYS A 24 4.19 -1.16 -18.18
C LYS A 24 3.91 -2.62 -17.85
N PRO A 25 4.03 -3.03 -16.57
CA PRO A 25 3.56 -4.33 -16.15
C PRO A 25 2.05 -4.43 -16.40
N GLN A 26 1.57 -5.64 -16.72
CA GLN A 26 0.14 -5.90 -16.82
C GLN A 26 -0.53 -5.54 -15.49
N ALA A 27 -1.67 -4.87 -15.56
CA ALA A 27 -2.43 -4.52 -14.37
C ALA A 27 -2.84 -5.78 -13.61
N LEU A 28 -2.51 -5.84 -12.32
CA LEU A 28 -3.01 -6.90 -11.44
C LEU A 28 -4.41 -6.52 -10.96
N LYS A 29 -5.35 -7.47 -11.02
CA LYS A 29 -6.75 -7.25 -10.66
C LYS A 29 -7.16 -8.16 -9.51
N ALA A 30 -7.67 -7.55 -8.43
CA ALA A 30 -8.31 -8.24 -7.31
C ALA A 30 -9.83 -8.04 -7.39
N THR A 31 -10.58 -9.11 -7.14
CA THR A 31 -12.05 -9.13 -7.10
C THR A 31 -12.58 -9.63 -5.75
N ALA A 32 -11.68 -10.06 -4.89
CA ALA A 32 -11.96 -10.53 -3.54
C ALA A 32 -10.72 -10.34 -2.64
N PRO A 33 -10.89 -10.38 -1.33
CA PRO A 33 -9.78 -10.44 -0.38
C PRO A 33 -8.85 -11.65 -0.62
N ASN A 34 -7.61 -11.51 -0.17
CA ASN A 34 -6.59 -12.57 -0.24
C ASN A 34 -6.25 -13.02 -1.67
N GLN A 35 -6.29 -12.09 -2.64
CA GLN A 35 -5.82 -12.32 -4.02
C GLN A 35 -4.54 -11.55 -4.33
N ILE A 36 -4.46 -10.28 -3.91
CA ILE A 36 -3.29 -9.45 -4.14
C ILE A 36 -2.95 -8.70 -2.87
N TYR A 37 -1.72 -8.90 -2.41
CA TYR A 37 -1.14 -8.14 -1.33
C TYR A 37 -0.12 -7.14 -1.88
N SER A 38 -0.09 -5.95 -1.29
CA SER A 38 0.97 -4.97 -1.48
C SER A 38 1.74 -4.85 -0.18
N TRP A 39 3.08 -4.85 -0.23
CA TRP A 39 3.89 -4.68 0.96
C TRP A 39 5.08 -3.74 0.73
N ASP A 40 5.51 -3.15 1.80
CA ASP A 40 6.63 -2.24 1.82
C ASP A 40 7.14 -2.03 3.25
N ILE A 41 8.30 -1.39 3.36
CA ILE A 41 8.95 -1.06 4.64
C ILE A 41 9.02 0.46 4.77
N THR A 42 8.62 0.98 5.93
CA THR A 42 8.82 2.39 6.25
C THR A 42 9.62 2.56 7.53
N TYR A 43 10.31 3.70 7.65
CA TYR A 43 11.16 4.03 8.77
C TYR A 43 10.38 4.76 9.87
N LEU A 44 10.57 4.33 11.11
CA LEU A 44 10.09 4.98 12.32
C LEU A 44 11.31 5.58 13.04
N PRO A 45 11.35 6.91 13.30
CA PRO A 45 12.51 7.57 13.90
C PRO A 45 12.73 7.12 15.33
N THR A 46 13.98 6.88 15.72
CA THR A 46 14.40 6.65 17.11
C THR A 46 14.96 7.92 17.73
N GLN A 47 15.12 7.93 19.04
CA GLN A 47 15.72 9.07 19.74
C GLN A 47 17.19 9.32 19.36
N VAL A 48 17.86 8.33 18.76
CA VAL A 48 19.22 8.47 18.26
C VAL A 48 19.17 8.91 16.81
N LEU A 49 19.71 10.08 16.52
CA LEU A 49 19.73 10.66 15.18
C LEU A 49 20.39 9.70 14.17
N GLY A 50 19.71 9.44 13.07
CA GLY A 50 20.18 8.56 12.00
C GLY A 50 19.89 7.07 12.23
N LEU A 51 19.35 6.67 13.38
CA LEU A 51 18.84 5.33 13.62
C LEU A 51 17.32 5.28 13.47
N PHE A 52 16.84 4.16 12.95
CA PHE A 52 15.42 3.94 12.69
C PHE A 52 15.01 2.52 13.11
N PHE A 53 13.74 2.38 13.49
CA PHE A 53 13.07 1.10 13.43
C PHE A 53 12.41 0.94 12.06
N TYR A 54 12.27 -0.28 11.62
CA TYR A 54 11.78 -0.67 10.31
C TYR A 54 10.39 -1.29 10.46
N LEU A 55 9.38 -0.58 9.99
CA LEU A 55 8.00 -1.06 10.00
C LEU A 55 7.68 -1.74 8.69
N TYR A 56 7.51 -3.05 8.75
CA TYR A 56 7.03 -3.90 7.66
C TYR A 56 5.51 -3.92 7.69
N MET A 57 4.86 -3.63 6.58
CA MET A 57 3.41 -3.70 6.46
C MET A 57 2.98 -4.38 5.18
N VAL A 58 1.97 -5.25 5.30
CA VAL A 58 1.33 -5.93 4.19
C VAL A 58 -0.16 -5.58 4.21
N ILE A 59 -0.66 -5.08 3.08
CA ILE A 59 -2.05 -4.67 2.89
C ILE A 59 -2.70 -5.50 1.79
N ASP A 60 -3.90 -5.99 2.03
CA ASP A 60 -4.77 -6.53 1.00
C ASP A 60 -5.35 -5.40 0.16
N ILE A 61 -5.14 -5.41 -1.15
CA ILE A 61 -5.55 -4.29 -2.00
C ILE A 61 -7.06 -4.22 -2.25
N ASP A 62 -7.79 -5.33 -2.17
CA ASP A 62 -9.24 -5.32 -2.33
C ASP A 62 -9.92 -4.73 -1.09
N SER A 63 -9.65 -5.28 0.07
CA SER A 63 -10.29 -4.89 1.32
C SER A 63 -9.66 -3.65 1.98
N ARG A 64 -8.43 -3.32 1.64
CA ARG A 64 -7.58 -2.32 2.34
C ARG A 64 -7.14 -2.77 3.73
N LYS A 65 -7.44 -4.00 4.15
CA LYS A 65 -7.02 -4.52 5.45
C LYS A 65 -5.51 -4.68 5.53
N ILE A 66 -4.92 -4.19 6.61
CA ILE A 66 -3.55 -4.54 6.98
C ILE A 66 -3.59 -5.98 7.48
N VAL A 67 -3.15 -6.92 6.63
CA VAL A 67 -3.16 -8.36 6.93
C VAL A 67 -1.95 -8.79 7.74
N GLY A 68 -0.89 -7.99 7.75
CA GLY A 68 0.28 -8.24 8.57
C GLY A 68 1.17 -7.04 8.76
N TRP A 69 1.84 -7.00 9.90
CA TRP A 69 2.82 -5.96 10.21
C TRP A 69 3.79 -6.45 11.28
N GLN A 70 4.98 -5.86 11.29
CA GLN A 70 5.93 -6.02 12.41
C GLN A 70 6.93 -4.87 12.39
N VAL A 71 7.46 -4.53 13.56
CA VAL A 71 8.55 -3.54 13.70
C VAL A 71 9.83 -4.26 14.09
N TYR A 72 10.90 -3.99 13.36
CA TYR A 72 12.22 -4.58 13.57
C TYR A 72 13.30 -3.51 13.70
N GLU A 73 14.49 -3.91 14.17
CA GLU A 73 15.67 -3.03 14.29
C GLU A 73 16.52 -3.03 13.01
N MET A 74 16.22 -3.89 12.04
CA MET A 74 16.95 -4.00 10.78
C MET A 74 16.06 -4.45 9.64
N GLU A 75 16.51 -4.23 8.42
CA GLU A 75 15.94 -4.83 7.22
C GLU A 75 16.56 -6.20 6.98
N SER A 76 15.71 -7.21 6.77
CA SER A 76 16.14 -8.58 6.52
C SER A 76 15.10 -9.36 5.71
N SER A 77 15.57 -10.13 4.73
CA SER A 77 14.72 -11.05 3.97
C SER A 77 14.20 -12.23 4.81
N ALA A 78 14.93 -12.62 5.84
CA ALA A 78 14.46 -13.66 6.78
C ALA A 78 13.27 -13.13 7.61
N LEU A 79 13.36 -11.91 8.15
CA LEU A 79 12.26 -11.30 8.90
C LEU A 79 11.02 -11.06 8.03
N ALA A 80 11.21 -10.74 6.75
CA ALA A 80 10.12 -10.62 5.79
C ALA A 80 9.48 -11.99 5.50
N ALA A 81 10.27 -13.04 5.37
CA ALA A 81 9.80 -14.40 5.17
C ALA A 81 8.99 -14.91 6.36
N ASP A 82 9.46 -14.68 7.59
CA ASP A 82 8.74 -15.02 8.82
C ASP A 82 7.37 -14.32 8.89
N LEU A 83 7.34 -13.03 8.57
CA LEU A 83 6.10 -12.26 8.53
C LEU A 83 5.12 -12.81 7.48
N MET A 84 5.58 -13.15 6.28
CA MET A 84 4.72 -13.73 5.25
C MET A 84 4.19 -15.10 5.61
N THR A 85 5.00 -15.94 6.26
CA THR A 85 4.58 -17.24 6.77
C THR A 85 3.45 -17.09 7.79
N ASP A 86 3.61 -16.17 8.74
CA ASP A 86 2.58 -15.86 9.75
C ASP A 86 1.29 -15.34 9.09
N ILE A 87 1.38 -14.44 8.11
CA ILE A 87 0.22 -13.91 7.38
C ILE A 87 -0.52 -15.03 6.66
N CYS A 88 0.18 -15.86 5.88
CA CYS A 88 -0.43 -16.94 5.12
C CYS A 88 -1.14 -17.95 6.04
N GLN A 89 -0.57 -18.24 7.21
CA GLN A 89 -1.18 -19.12 8.20
C GLN A 89 -2.45 -18.51 8.81
N ARG A 90 -2.40 -17.23 9.24
CA ARG A 90 -3.54 -16.56 9.90
C ARG A 90 -4.69 -16.28 8.94
N GLU A 91 -4.40 -15.86 7.73
CA GLU A 91 -5.41 -15.57 6.71
C GLU A 91 -5.87 -16.85 5.97
N GLY A 92 -5.32 -18.02 6.27
CA GLY A 92 -5.69 -19.28 5.64
C GLY A 92 -5.42 -19.32 4.13
N VAL A 93 -4.34 -18.64 3.69
CA VAL A 93 -3.96 -18.52 2.27
C VAL A 93 -3.56 -19.91 1.73
N LYS A 94 -4.16 -20.28 0.61
CA LYS A 94 -3.82 -21.52 -0.11
C LYS A 94 -2.70 -21.27 -1.10
N PRO A 95 -1.91 -22.29 -1.46
CA PRO A 95 -0.94 -22.18 -2.54
C PRO A 95 -1.58 -21.62 -3.82
N ASP A 96 -0.86 -20.79 -4.55
CA ASP A 96 -1.27 -20.12 -5.80
C ASP A 96 -2.48 -19.16 -5.68
N GLN A 97 -2.89 -18.83 -4.47
CA GLN A 97 -4.00 -17.91 -4.24
C GLN A 97 -3.59 -16.45 -4.26
N VAL A 98 -2.42 -16.12 -3.70
CA VAL A 98 -1.97 -14.74 -3.47
C VAL A 98 -0.83 -14.35 -4.38
N THR A 99 -0.95 -13.17 -4.97
CA THR A 99 0.17 -12.43 -5.58
C THR A 99 0.65 -11.36 -4.61
N LEU A 100 1.93 -11.37 -4.27
CA LEU A 100 2.56 -10.36 -3.43
C LEU A 100 3.32 -9.35 -4.27
N HIS A 101 2.86 -8.10 -4.26
CA HIS A 101 3.52 -6.99 -4.95
C HIS A 101 4.37 -6.17 -3.98
N SER A 102 5.59 -5.83 -4.41
CA SER A 102 6.52 -5.03 -3.61
C SER A 102 7.42 -4.15 -4.46
N ASP A 103 8.15 -3.27 -3.81
CA ASP A 103 9.26 -2.57 -4.40
C ASP A 103 10.45 -3.49 -4.70
N ASN A 104 11.51 -2.89 -5.27
CA ASN A 104 12.74 -3.60 -5.60
C ASN A 104 13.75 -3.63 -4.44
N GLY A 105 13.31 -3.43 -3.20
CA GLY A 105 14.17 -3.41 -2.02
C GLY A 105 14.91 -4.73 -1.78
N SER A 106 16.04 -4.65 -1.08
CA SER A 106 16.86 -5.83 -0.76
C SER A 106 16.08 -6.92 0.02
N PRO A 107 15.28 -6.59 1.05
CA PRO A 107 14.49 -7.60 1.77
C PRO A 107 13.48 -8.32 0.86
N MET A 108 12.94 -7.60 -0.15
CA MET A 108 11.92 -8.12 -1.06
C MET A 108 12.48 -9.16 -2.04
N LYS A 109 13.73 -8.99 -2.45
CA LYS A 109 14.40 -9.85 -3.46
C LYS A 109 15.44 -10.78 -2.87
N GLY A 110 15.58 -10.82 -1.56
CA GLY A 110 16.50 -11.71 -0.88
C GLY A 110 16.16 -13.19 -1.13
N ALA A 111 17.17 -14.04 -1.28
CA ALA A 111 16.99 -15.45 -1.62
C ALA A 111 16.08 -16.19 -0.61
N THR A 112 16.22 -15.90 0.68
CA THR A 112 15.38 -16.47 1.74
C THR A 112 13.92 -16.12 1.53
N MET A 113 13.61 -14.83 1.27
CA MET A 113 12.23 -14.39 1.02
C MET A 113 11.64 -15.08 -0.21
N LEU A 114 12.39 -15.12 -1.32
CA LEU A 114 11.90 -15.75 -2.56
C LEU A 114 11.69 -17.26 -2.41
N ALA A 115 12.57 -17.96 -1.69
CA ALA A 115 12.40 -19.37 -1.39
C ALA A 115 11.14 -19.63 -0.55
N THR A 116 10.93 -18.83 0.51
CA THR A 116 9.73 -18.93 1.35
C THR A 116 8.44 -18.63 0.57
N LEU A 117 8.43 -17.62 -0.29
CA LEU A 117 7.27 -17.35 -1.15
C LEU A 117 6.96 -18.53 -2.09
N GLN A 118 7.99 -19.17 -2.63
CA GLN A 118 7.82 -20.38 -3.45
C GLN A 118 7.25 -21.53 -2.65
N GLU A 119 7.73 -21.77 -1.43
CA GLU A 119 7.21 -22.81 -0.52
C GLU A 119 5.76 -22.57 -0.13
N LEU A 120 5.37 -21.31 0.09
CA LEU A 120 4.02 -20.89 0.41
C LEU A 120 3.08 -20.89 -0.81
N GLY A 121 3.60 -21.00 -2.03
CA GLY A 121 2.83 -20.82 -3.26
C GLY A 121 2.35 -19.38 -3.47
N VAL A 122 3.11 -18.40 -3.00
CA VAL A 122 2.82 -16.96 -3.19
C VAL A 122 3.61 -16.43 -4.38
N MET A 123 2.93 -15.84 -5.36
CA MET A 123 3.56 -15.29 -6.57
C MET A 123 4.17 -13.91 -6.29
N PRO A 124 5.49 -13.72 -6.35
CA PRO A 124 6.08 -12.40 -6.21
C PRO A 124 5.96 -11.57 -7.49
N THR A 125 5.65 -10.29 -7.36
CA THR A 125 5.72 -9.28 -8.42
C THR A 125 6.41 -8.03 -7.90
N PHE A 126 7.04 -7.26 -8.80
CA PHE A 126 7.88 -6.13 -8.40
C PHE A 126 7.56 -4.89 -9.21
N SER A 127 7.70 -3.74 -8.55
CA SER A 127 7.66 -2.42 -9.18
C SER A 127 8.73 -2.31 -10.27
N ARG A 128 8.47 -1.47 -11.27
CA ARG A 128 9.49 -1.15 -12.28
C ARG A 128 10.65 -0.40 -11.62
N PRO A 129 11.89 -0.64 -12.05
CA PRO A 129 13.03 0.10 -11.54
C PRO A 129 12.86 1.62 -11.72
N SER A 130 13.05 2.39 -10.65
CA SER A 130 12.96 3.86 -10.64
C SER A 130 11.58 4.44 -10.97
N VAL A 131 10.51 3.68 -10.76
CA VAL A 131 9.12 4.16 -10.87
C VAL A 131 8.48 4.11 -9.50
N SER A 132 8.33 5.27 -8.87
CA SER A 132 7.77 5.39 -7.51
C SER A 132 6.27 5.07 -7.44
N ASN A 133 5.52 5.22 -8.52
CA ASN A 133 4.06 5.08 -8.51
C ASN A 133 3.57 3.63 -8.69
N ASP A 134 4.45 2.66 -8.66
CA ASP A 134 4.08 1.26 -8.92
C ASP A 134 3.60 0.52 -7.65
N ASN A 135 3.75 1.12 -6.45
CA ASN A 135 3.24 0.57 -5.19
C ASN A 135 2.31 1.57 -4.42
N PRO A 136 1.24 2.08 -5.06
CA PRO A 136 0.45 3.19 -4.54
C PRO A 136 -0.33 2.84 -3.25
N TYR A 137 -0.61 1.55 -3.02
CA TYR A 137 -1.36 1.10 -1.84
C TYR A 137 -0.54 1.23 -0.56
N SER A 138 0.68 0.73 -0.58
CA SER A 138 1.62 0.87 0.54
C SER A 138 1.99 2.33 0.78
N GLU A 139 2.25 3.13 -0.27
CA GLU A 139 2.53 4.56 -0.15
C GLU A 139 1.36 5.32 0.50
N SER A 140 0.12 5.04 0.07
CA SER A 140 -1.08 5.65 0.63
C SER A 140 -1.30 5.26 2.09
N LEU A 141 -1.02 4.00 2.45
CA LEU A 141 -1.10 3.51 3.81
C LEU A 141 -0.07 4.23 4.72
N PHE A 142 1.19 4.32 4.28
CA PHE A 142 2.22 5.04 5.04
C PHE A 142 1.94 6.53 5.16
N ARG A 143 1.33 7.14 4.15
CA ARG A 143 0.85 8.51 4.26
C ARG A 143 -0.22 8.64 5.35
N THR A 144 -1.21 7.75 5.37
CA THR A 144 -2.24 7.72 6.41
C THR A 144 -1.62 7.55 7.79
N LEU A 145 -0.64 6.66 7.94
CA LEU A 145 0.07 6.42 9.19
C LEU A 145 0.81 7.66 9.68
N LYS A 146 1.61 8.32 8.80
CA LYS A 146 2.52 9.41 9.19
C LYS A 146 1.83 10.77 9.33
N TYR A 147 0.71 11.00 8.65
CA TYR A 147 0.00 12.29 8.67
C TYR A 147 -1.24 12.29 9.56
N ARG A 148 -1.47 11.24 10.30
CA ARG A 148 -2.52 11.16 11.30
C ARG A 148 -2.17 12.06 12.51
N PRO A 149 -3.16 12.78 13.09
CA PRO A 149 -2.92 13.68 14.22
C PRO A 149 -2.28 13.01 15.44
N GLU A 150 -2.56 11.72 15.65
CA GLU A 150 -2.02 10.93 16.75
C GLU A 150 -0.63 10.32 16.48
N TYR A 151 -0.03 10.61 15.30
CA TYR A 151 1.36 10.20 15.06
C TYR A 151 2.27 10.90 16.08
N PRO A 152 3.18 10.18 16.75
CA PRO A 152 4.01 10.74 17.79
C PRO A 152 4.86 11.92 17.28
N GLU A 153 4.77 13.07 17.95
CA GLU A 153 5.63 14.23 17.68
C GLU A 153 7.10 13.95 18.01
N LYS A 154 7.32 13.09 19.01
CA LYS A 154 8.66 12.67 19.45
C LYS A 154 9.00 11.32 18.84
N ALA A 155 10.28 11.13 18.55
CA ALA A 155 10.82 9.86 18.11
C ALA A 155 10.57 8.74 19.14
N PHE A 156 10.43 7.50 18.66
CA PHE A 156 10.17 6.35 19.50
C PHE A 156 11.34 6.04 20.44
N GLU A 157 11.02 5.81 21.69
CA GLU A 157 11.99 5.58 22.74
C GLU A 157 12.70 4.22 22.61
N ASN A 158 11.92 3.20 22.28
CA ASN A 158 12.39 1.84 22.09
C ASN A 158 11.46 1.05 21.16
N LEU A 159 11.88 -0.16 20.79
CA LEU A 159 11.14 -1.05 19.91
C LEU A 159 9.75 -1.40 20.45
N SER A 160 9.61 -1.58 21.77
CA SER A 160 8.32 -1.92 22.38
C SER A 160 7.31 -0.79 22.26
N THR A 161 7.73 0.46 22.48
CA THR A 161 6.84 1.64 22.30
C THR A 161 6.42 1.81 20.84
N ALA A 162 7.34 1.58 19.89
CA ALA A 162 7.01 1.59 18.47
C ALA A 162 5.98 0.51 18.10
N ARG A 163 6.17 -0.73 18.58
CA ARG A 163 5.22 -1.84 18.36
C ARG A 163 3.85 -1.56 18.96
N THR A 164 3.80 -1.06 20.18
CA THR A 164 2.53 -0.71 20.85
C THR A 164 1.78 0.35 20.05
N TRP A 165 2.46 1.40 19.59
CA TRP A 165 1.82 2.44 18.80
C TRP A 165 1.32 1.90 17.46
N VAL A 166 2.11 1.11 16.75
CA VAL A 166 1.70 0.49 15.48
C VAL A 166 0.51 -0.44 15.69
N GLN A 167 0.47 -1.19 16.79
CA GLN A 167 -0.67 -2.05 17.12
C GLN A 167 -1.98 -1.24 17.25
N TYR A 168 -1.95 -0.09 17.93
CA TYR A 168 -3.11 0.80 18.02
C TYR A 168 -3.48 1.36 16.65
N PHE A 169 -2.49 1.77 15.85
CA PHE A 169 -2.75 2.25 14.50
C PHE A 169 -3.43 1.19 13.64
N VAL A 170 -2.91 -0.04 13.62
CA VAL A 170 -3.48 -1.14 12.82
C VAL A 170 -4.88 -1.50 13.28
N HIS A 171 -5.13 -1.54 14.59
CA HIS A 171 -6.46 -1.78 15.12
C HIS A 171 -7.45 -0.71 14.64
N TRP A 172 -7.11 0.57 14.85
CA TRP A 172 -7.93 1.68 14.37
C TRP A 172 -8.15 1.63 12.85
N TYR A 173 -7.08 1.40 12.07
CA TYR A 173 -7.16 1.37 10.61
C TYR A 173 -8.07 0.25 10.10
N ASN A 174 -7.97 -0.94 10.66
CA ASN A 174 -8.76 -2.08 10.23
C ASN A 174 -10.21 -2.02 10.70
N HIS A 175 -10.49 -1.54 11.92
CA HIS A 175 -11.80 -1.68 12.57
C HIS A 175 -12.61 -0.37 12.68
N GLU A 176 -11.98 0.79 12.63
CA GLU A 176 -12.65 2.07 12.88
C GLU A 176 -12.56 3.03 11.68
N HIS A 177 -11.46 2.99 10.91
CA HIS A 177 -11.25 3.89 9.79
C HIS A 177 -12.21 3.59 8.64
N LEU A 178 -13.11 4.55 8.35
CA LEU A 178 -14.04 4.46 7.21
C LEU A 178 -13.34 4.86 5.93
N HIS A 179 -12.86 3.88 5.18
CA HIS A 179 -12.00 4.11 4.01
C HIS A 179 -12.80 4.52 2.77
N SER A 180 -12.54 5.71 2.23
CA SER A 180 -13.32 6.30 1.12
C SER A 180 -13.30 5.48 -0.17
N ALA A 181 -12.17 4.84 -0.50
CA ALA A 181 -12.04 4.03 -1.73
C ALA A 181 -12.89 2.75 -1.71
N ILE A 182 -13.31 2.29 -0.53
CA ILE A 182 -14.22 1.15 -0.34
C ILE A 182 -15.58 1.60 0.19
N LYS A 183 -16.02 2.81 -0.20
CA LYS A 183 -17.37 3.34 0.11
C LYS A 183 -17.63 3.58 1.60
N PHE A 184 -16.61 3.93 2.39
CA PHE A 184 -16.71 4.25 3.80
C PHE A 184 -17.22 3.08 4.67
N VAL A 185 -16.84 1.88 4.36
CA VAL A 185 -16.81 0.76 5.29
C VAL A 185 -15.41 0.64 5.89
N THR A 186 -15.26 -0.13 6.96
CA THR A 186 -13.93 -0.41 7.49
C THR A 186 -13.24 -1.50 6.66
N PRO A 187 -11.90 -1.54 6.61
CA PRO A 187 -11.16 -2.61 5.95
C PRO A 187 -11.57 -4.01 6.42
N GLU A 188 -11.78 -4.20 7.72
CA GLU A 188 -12.24 -5.47 8.29
C GLU A 188 -13.63 -5.87 7.80
N GLN A 189 -14.60 -4.94 7.79
CA GLN A 189 -15.95 -5.20 7.28
C GLN A 189 -15.92 -5.66 5.83
N ARG A 190 -15.10 -5.01 4.98
CA ARG A 190 -14.97 -5.43 3.59
C ARG A 190 -14.27 -6.77 3.46
N HIS A 191 -13.22 -7.00 4.24
CA HIS A 191 -12.47 -8.26 4.21
C HIS A 191 -13.35 -9.47 4.56
N ASN A 192 -14.28 -9.28 5.51
CA ASN A 192 -15.24 -10.29 5.93
C ASN A 192 -16.48 -10.38 5.02
N GLY A 193 -16.60 -9.51 4.00
CA GLY A 193 -17.76 -9.51 3.08
C GLY A 193 -19.02 -8.84 3.63
N GLU A 194 -18.93 -8.14 4.77
CA GLU A 194 -20.03 -7.44 5.41
C GLU A 194 -20.43 -6.15 4.67
N ASP A 195 -19.52 -5.65 3.80
CA ASP A 195 -19.69 -4.40 3.05
C ASP A 195 -20.94 -4.41 2.17
N GLN A 196 -21.31 -5.54 1.58
CA GLN A 196 -22.46 -5.65 0.69
C GLN A 196 -23.76 -5.30 1.38
N GLU A 197 -23.99 -5.81 2.57
CA GLU A 197 -25.20 -5.51 3.35
C GLU A 197 -25.18 -4.07 3.84
N ILE A 198 -24.06 -3.61 4.40
CA ILE A 198 -23.90 -2.24 4.89
C ILE A 198 -24.19 -1.21 3.78
N LEU A 199 -23.65 -1.43 2.58
CA LEU A 199 -23.84 -0.52 1.44
C LEU A 199 -25.28 -0.57 0.90
N SER A 200 -25.91 -1.74 0.89
CA SER A 200 -27.31 -1.91 0.51
C SER A 200 -28.23 -1.14 1.47
N GLN A 201 -28.01 -1.26 2.77
CA GLN A 201 -28.77 -0.51 3.79
C GLN A 201 -28.57 1.00 3.64
N ARG A 202 -27.33 1.48 3.42
CA ARG A 202 -27.08 2.90 3.15
C ARG A 202 -27.81 3.39 1.91
N LYS A 203 -27.77 2.64 0.81
CA LYS A 203 -28.48 2.97 -0.44
C LYS A 203 -29.98 3.15 -0.16
N CYS A 204 -30.59 2.23 0.58
CA CYS A 204 -32.00 2.30 0.97
C CYS A 204 -32.30 3.57 1.80
N VAL A 205 -31.49 3.87 2.82
CA VAL A 205 -31.67 5.06 3.66
C VAL A 205 -31.60 6.35 2.81
N TYR A 206 -30.64 6.46 1.91
CA TYR A 206 -30.51 7.64 1.04
C TYR A 206 -31.67 7.76 0.04
N GLN A 207 -32.13 6.65 -0.53
CA GLN A 207 -33.29 6.64 -1.41
C GLN A 207 -34.57 7.08 -0.68
N GLN A 208 -34.82 6.57 0.53
CA GLN A 208 -35.94 6.99 1.35
C GLN A 208 -35.85 8.45 1.75
N ALA A 209 -34.66 8.95 2.12
CA ALA A 209 -34.48 10.36 2.45
C ALA A 209 -34.76 11.27 1.24
N LYS A 210 -34.31 10.88 0.01
CA LYS A 210 -34.65 11.60 -1.21
C LYS A 210 -36.14 11.61 -1.54
N LEU A 211 -36.82 10.49 -1.34
CA LEU A 211 -38.28 10.41 -1.53
C LEU A 211 -39.07 11.30 -0.54
N ARG A 212 -38.61 11.39 0.72
CA ARG A 212 -39.30 12.24 1.73
C ARG A 212 -39.04 13.73 1.54
N HIS A 213 -37.86 14.10 1.00
CA HIS A 213 -37.39 15.47 0.88
C HIS A 213 -36.73 15.71 -0.47
N PRO A 214 -37.46 15.58 -1.59
CA PRO A 214 -36.86 15.70 -2.94
C PRO A 214 -36.26 17.09 -3.17
N GLU A 215 -36.77 18.11 -2.54
CA GLU A 215 -36.31 19.50 -2.63
C GLU A 215 -34.88 19.72 -2.10
N ARG A 216 -34.35 18.79 -1.32
CA ARG A 216 -32.97 18.85 -0.77
C ARG A 216 -31.93 18.23 -1.68
N TRP A 217 -32.35 17.67 -2.82
CA TRP A 217 -31.47 16.92 -3.71
C TRP A 217 -31.38 17.58 -5.08
N SER A 218 -30.17 18.00 -5.48
CA SER A 218 -29.90 18.57 -6.80
C SER A 218 -29.64 17.52 -7.90
N GLY A 219 -29.58 16.25 -7.55
CA GLY A 219 -29.26 15.16 -8.47
C GLY A 219 -29.53 13.78 -7.88
N GLU A 220 -28.89 12.77 -8.41
CA GLU A 220 -29.02 11.41 -7.90
C GLU A 220 -28.29 11.23 -6.56
N ILE A 221 -28.68 10.17 -5.81
CA ILE A 221 -27.98 9.79 -4.59
C ILE A 221 -26.55 9.35 -4.94
N ARG A 222 -25.64 9.41 -3.95
CA ARG A 222 -24.28 8.87 -4.11
C ARG A 222 -24.34 7.39 -4.49
N ASN A 223 -23.45 6.98 -5.40
CA ASN A 223 -23.30 5.57 -5.73
C ASN A 223 -22.72 4.79 -4.52
N TRP A 224 -23.57 3.95 -3.92
CA TRP A 224 -23.25 3.05 -2.82
C TRP A 224 -23.03 1.59 -3.28
N ASP A 225 -22.99 1.33 -4.57
CA ASP A 225 -22.70 -0.02 -5.06
C ASP A 225 -21.29 -0.45 -4.66
N LYS A 226 -21.14 -1.73 -4.33
CA LYS A 226 -19.83 -2.31 -3.99
C LYS A 226 -18.82 -2.06 -5.11
N VAL A 227 -17.55 -1.91 -4.76
CA VAL A 227 -16.45 -1.88 -5.73
C VAL A 227 -16.11 -3.33 -6.08
N ASP A 228 -16.45 -3.78 -7.29
CA ASP A 228 -16.32 -5.18 -7.68
C ASP A 228 -14.88 -5.59 -8.01
N GLU A 229 -14.07 -4.65 -8.46
CA GLU A 229 -12.67 -4.93 -8.81
C GLU A 229 -11.74 -3.78 -8.43
N VAL A 230 -10.56 -4.16 -8.01
CA VAL A 230 -9.48 -3.23 -7.64
C VAL A 230 -8.26 -3.55 -8.48
N LEU A 231 -7.69 -2.52 -9.09
CA LEU A 231 -6.53 -2.65 -9.97
C LEU A 231 -5.28 -2.11 -9.28
N LEU A 232 -4.20 -2.89 -9.37
CA LEU A 232 -2.85 -2.40 -9.09
C LEU A 232 -2.22 -2.02 -10.42
N ASN A 233 -1.72 -0.78 -10.52
CA ASN A 233 -1.10 -0.23 -11.74
C ASN A 233 -2.00 -0.29 -12.99
N PRO A 234 -3.21 0.28 -12.95
CA PRO A 234 -4.10 0.28 -14.10
C PRO A 234 -3.43 0.95 -15.32
N GLU A 235 -3.65 0.40 -16.48
CA GLU A 235 -3.29 1.05 -17.73
C GLU A 235 -4.06 2.38 -17.86
N LYS A 236 -3.33 3.45 -18.16
CA LYS A 236 -3.92 4.77 -18.43
C LYS A 236 -3.99 4.98 -19.92
#